data_125e7399e3766042d0821948436ff95b
#
_entry.id   125e7399e3766042d0821948436ff95b
#
_cell.length_a   1.000
_cell.length_b   1.000
_cell.length_c   1.000
_cell.angle_alpha   90.00
_cell.angle_beta   90.00
_cell.angle_gamma   90.00
#
_symmetry.space_group_name_H-M   'P 1'
#
loop_
_entity.id
_entity.type
_entity.pdbx_description
1 polymer ?
#
loop_
_entity_poly.entity_id
_entity_poly.type
_entity_poly.pdbx_seq_one_letter_code
_entity_poly.pdbx_strand_id
1 'polypeptide(L)'
;MRTAHIITRLIIGGAQENTLYTVDDQHHLFGDKVCLITGPGLGPEGSLEQRAQDRGLDLRVLPGLVRRISPLQDLQALLSIRRELQRFRPDIVHTHSSKAGILGRLAARQLGIPVVHTIHGAAFHDGQHPLLYHTYRLIERLAARCSSHFISVCDAMTAQYLQAGIGRSEQFTTIYSGMDVEAFQQAAPARQEIRRQLNIPDSCVVFGKIARLFGLKGHNWLIEAAPQVVEKFPRVRFLLVGDGVLREQYQHRIRELGLEDYFLFTGLIPPTEVPRYVHAMDVVVHTSDWEGLPRVLPQGLLAGKPVVAFNRDGSPEVCLHESTGLLVEHADIDGLASAMQRLAANPELRDELGTNGRKLCSKRFCHKHMTEQIREVYQRVLKKDL
;
A
#
# COMPACT_ATOMS: atom_id res chain seq x y z
N MET A 1 -19.02 18.94 -3.93
CA MET A 1 -18.09 19.48 -2.90
C MET A 1 -16.85 20.06 -3.58
N ARG A 2 -16.14 20.93 -2.88
CA ARG A 2 -14.79 21.39 -3.27
C ARG A 2 -13.79 20.76 -2.33
N THR A 3 -12.92 19.86 -2.80
CA THR A 3 -11.99 19.12 -1.97
C THR A 3 -10.56 19.37 -2.40
N ALA A 4 -9.66 19.70 -1.46
CA ALA A 4 -8.23 19.80 -1.73
C ALA A 4 -7.49 18.60 -1.13
N HIS A 5 -6.88 17.78 -1.98
CA HIS A 5 -5.99 16.70 -1.54
C HIS A 5 -4.54 17.19 -1.48
N ILE A 6 -3.80 16.80 -0.43
CA ILE A 6 -2.41 17.20 -0.25
C ILE A 6 -1.57 15.98 0.07
N ILE A 7 -0.56 15.70 -0.78
CA ILE A 7 0.38 14.59 -0.62
C ILE A 7 1.82 15.05 -0.86
N THR A 8 2.80 14.45 -0.18
CA THR A 8 4.20 14.91 -0.26
C THR A 8 4.82 14.73 -1.65
N ARG A 9 4.54 13.64 -2.33
CA ARG A 9 5.05 13.30 -3.68
C ARG A 9 4.05 12.42 -4.38
N LEU A 10 3.93 12.55 -5.69
CA LEU A 10 3.09 11.71 -6.52
C LEU A 10 3.93 10.67 -7.32
N ILE A 11 4.72 9.88 -6.59
CA ILE A 11 5.51 8.76 -7.15
C ILE A 11 4.66 7.49 -7.25
N ILE A 12 5.15 6.48 -7.96
CA ILE A 12 4.50 5.16 -7.98
C ILE A 12 4.62 4.50 -6.59
N GLY A 13 3.47 4.24 -5.96
CA GLY A 13 3.39 3.65 -4.63
C GLY A 13 1.96 3.58 -4.09
N GLY A 14 1.74 2.72 -3.09
CA GLY A 14 0.40 2.40 -2.60
C GLY A 14 -0.43 3.58 -2.10
N ALA A 15 0.18 4.47 -1.32
CA ALA A 15 -0.49 5.68 -0.81
C ALA A 15 -0.84 6.66 -1.93
N GLN A 16 0.05 6.82 -2.90
CA GLN A 16 -0.11 7.72 -4.03
C GLN A 16 -1.18 7.24 -5.00
N GLU A 17 -1.17 5.94 -5.32
CA GLU A 17 -2.24 5.35 -6.15
C GLU A 17 -3.60 5.44 -5.47
N ASN A 18 -3.67 5.16 -4.17
CA ASN A 18 -4.90 5.32 -3.39
C ASN A 18 -5.41 6.76 -3.45
N THR A 19 -4.53 7.75 -3.25
CA THR A 19 -4.88 9.17 -3.36
C THR A 19 -5.36 9.53 -4.76
N LEU A 20 -4.66 9.04 -5.79
CA LEU A 20 -5.01 9.34 -7.17
C LEU A 20 -6.37 8.73 -7.55
N TYR A 21 -6.67 7.49 -7.17
CA TYR A 21 -8.01 6.90 -7.36
C TYR A 21 -9.09 7.72 -6.66
N THR A 22 -8.86 8.15 -5.42
CA THR A 22 -9.83 8.98 -4.69
C THR A 22 -10.12 10.30 -5.41
N VAL A 23 -9.06 10.99 -5.87
CA VAL A 23 -9.19 12.28 -6.59
C VAL A 23 -9.90 12.08 -7.93
N ASP A 24 -9.53 11.06 -8.69
CA ASP A 24 -10.10 10.72 -10.00
C ASP A 24 -11.59 10.37 -9.87
N ASP A 25 -11.96 9.52 -8.93
CA ASP A 25 -13.36 9.15 -8.69
C ASP A 25 -14.19 10.34 -8.22
N GLN A 26 -13.68 11.15 -7.30
CA GLN A 26 -14.39 12.35 -6.85
C GLN A 26 -14.68 13.32 -8.02
N HIS A 27 -13.70 13.48 -8.91
CA HIS A 27 -13.85 14.34 -10.08
C HIS A 27 -14.83 13.76 -11.10
N HIS A 28 -14.61 12.52 -11.56
CA HIS A 28 -15.33 11.94 -12.69
C HIS A 28 -16.64 11.24 -12.33
N LEU A 29 -16.71 10.57 -11.15
CA LEU A 29 -17.93 9.84 -10.78
C LEU A 29 -18.91 10.71 -9.98
N PHE A 30 -18.39 11.63 -9.17
CA PHE A 30 -19.23 12.43 -8.28
C PHE A 30 -19.35 13.89 -8.68
N GLY A 31 -18.62 14.33 -9.71
CA GLY A 31 -18.66 15.72 -10.19
C GLY A 31 -18.14 16.73 -9.16
N ASP A 32 -17.35 16.29 -8.20
CA ASP A 32 -16.75 17.19 -7.21
C ASP A 32 -15.67 18.06 -7.86
N LYS A 33 -15.51 19.30 -7.37
CA LYS A 33 -14.37 20.13 -7.73
C LYS A 33 -13.19 19.74 -6.87
N VAL A 34 -12.19 19.10 -7.46
CA VAL A 34 -11.05 18.55 -6.72
C VAL A 34 -9.76 19.18 -7.21
N CYS A 35 -8.85 19.56 -6.29
CA CYS A 35 -7.47 19.84 -6.63
C CYS A 35 -6.53 18.92 -5.88
N LEU A 36 -5.45 18.49 -6.54
CA LEU A 36 -4.40 17.66 -5.97
C LEU A 36 -3.11 18.47 -5.84
N ILE A 37 -2.73 18.81 -4.62
CA ILE A 37 -1.51 19.53 -4.30
C ILE A 37 -0.42 18.53 -3.92
N THR A 38 0.71 18.56 -4.61
CA THR A 38 1.83 17.65 -4.39
C THR A 38 3.16 18.36 -4.52
N GLY A 39 4.22 17.76 -4.01
CA GLY A 39 5.59 18.10 -4.39
C GLY A 39 6.03 17.33 -5.63
N PRO A 40 7.25 17.59 -6.16
CA PRO A 40 7.76 16.91 -7.34
C PRO A 40 7.80 15.39 -7.19
N GLY A 41 7.34 14.66 -8.19
CA GLY A 41 7.33 13.20 -8.26
C GLY A 41 8.71 12.59 -8.53
N LEU A 42 9.73 13.04 -7.79
CA LEU A 42 11.10 12.58 -7.94
C LEU A 42 11.34 11.28 -7.16
N GLY A 43 11.83 10.27 -7.84
CA GLY A 43 12.19 8.97 -7.26
C GLY A 43 12.45 7.93 -8.35
N PRO A 44 13.22 6.87 -8.02
CA PRO A 44 13.52 5.79 -8.97
C PRO A 44 12.28 4.95 -9.33
N GLU A 45 11.22 5.07 -8.52
CA GLU A 45 9.97 4.34 -8.73
C GLU A 45 9.14 4.89 -9.91
N GLY A 46 9.44 6.10 -10.39
CA GLY A 46 8.65 6.81 -11.40
C GLY A 46 7.56 7.70 -10.79
N SER A 47 6.87 8.46 -11.65
CA SER A 47 5.86 9.44 -11.26
C SER A 47 4.47 9.08 -11.76
N LEU A 48 3.44 9.42 -10.98
CA LEU A 48 2.03 9.36 -11.37
C LEU A 48 1.50 10.73 -11.85
N GLU A 49 2.34 11.75 -11.97
CA GLU A 49 1.92 13.11 -12.38
C GLU A 49 1.34 13.10 -13.79
N GLN A 50 1.99 12.41 -14.75
CA GLN A 50 1.48 12.28 -16.10
C GLN A 50 0.09 11.63 -16.12
N ARG A 51 -0.10 10.55 -15.34
CA ARG A 51 -1.41 9.90 -15.24
C ARG A 51 -2.49 10.84 -14.68
N ALA A 52 -2.16 11.70 -13.71
CA ALA A 52 -3.08 12.69 -13.20
C ALA A 52 -3.45 13.77 -14.26
N GLN A 53 -2.46 14.19 -15.04
CA GLN A 53 -2.66 15.16 -16.15
C GLN A 53 -3.50 14.57 -17.28
N ASP A 54 -3.22 13.33 -17.70
CA ASP A 54 -3.97 12.62 -18.75
C ASP A 54 -5.43 12.41 -18.37
N ARG A 55 -5.72 12.36 -17.08
CA ARG A 55 -7.08 12.29 -16.51
C ARG A 55 -7.74 13.68 -16.34
N GLY A 56 -7.07 14.76 -16.73
CA GLY A 56 -7.61 16.12 -16.63
C GLY A 56 -7.77 16.66 -15.20
N LEU A 57 -7.04 16.10 -14.23
CA LEU A 57 -7.14 16.52 -12.82
C LEU A 57 -6.42 17.85 -12.57
N ASP A 58 -6.96 18.71 -11.69
CA ASP A 58 -6.31 19.97 -11.25
C ASP A 58 -5.11 19.64 -10.36
N LEU A 59 -3.95 19.33 -10.99
CA LEU A 59 -2.69 18.99 -10.34
C LEU A 59 -1.85 20.25 -10.11
N ARG A 60 -1.45 20.47 -8.86
CA ARG A 60 -0.62 21.61 -8.43
C ARG A 60 0.67 21.13 -7.80
N VAL A 61 1.77 21.24 -8.52
CA VAL A 61 3.09 20.81 -8.05
C VAL A 61 3.79 21.97 -7.35
N LEU A 62 4.11 21.78 -6.05
CA LEU A 62 4.82 22.74 -5.23
C LEU A 62 6.30 22.32 -5.09
N PRO A 63 7.27 23.02 -5.71
CA PRO A 63 8.68 22.62 -5.72
C PRO A 63 9.31 22.50 -4.31
N GLY A 64 8.83 23.28 -3.33
CA GLY A 64 9.30 23.24 -1.95
C GLY A 64 8.75 22.08 -1.11
N LEU A 65 7.73 21.36 -1.58
CA LEU A 65 7.14 20.24 -0.84
C LEU A 65 7.91 18.94 -1.13
N VAL A 66 9.05 18.77 -0.46
CA VAL A 66 9.95 17.62 -0.65
C VAL A 66 9.99 16.71 0.59
N ARG A 67 10.41 15.44 0.43
CA ARG A 67 10.47 14.46 1.53
C ARG A 67 11.49 14.85 2.61
N ARG A 68 12.63 15.45 2.22
CA ARG A 68 13.70 15.85 3.14
C ARG A 68 13.17 16.88 4.14
N ILE A 69 13.49 16.72 5.41
CA ILE A 69 13.17 17.70 6.46
C ILE A 69 14.14 18.89 6.30
N SER A 70 13.60 20.09 6.11
CA SER A 70 14.33 21.34 5.99
C SER A 70 13.44 22.48 6.48
N PRO A 71 13.72 23.09 7.65
CA PRO A 71 12.84 24.07 8.27
C PRO A 71 12.45 25.25 7.36
N LEU A 72 13.40 25.78 6.60
CA LEU A 72 13.14 26.90 5.68
C LEU A 72 12.26 26.46 4.49
N GLN A 73 12.57 25.34 3.87
CA GLN A 73 11.75 24.80 2.77
C GLN A 73 10.37 24.36 3.26
N ASP A 74 10.27 23.82 4.48
CA ASP A 74 9.03 23.40 5.07
C ASP A 74 8.12 24.60 5.39
N LEU A 75 8.69 25.72 5.84
CA LEU A 75 7.98 26.99 6.00
C LEU A 75 7.48 27.52 4.64
N GLN A 76 8.34 27.51 3.61
CA GLN A 76 7.95 27.91 2.25
C GLN A 76 6.83 27.02 1.70
N ALA A 77 6.92 25.70 1.90
CA ALA A 77 5.90 24.75 1.50
C ALA A 77 4.57 25.01 2.24
N LEU A 78 4.60 25.27 3.55
CA LEU A 78 3.43 25.63 4.34
C LEU A 78 2.73 26.89 3.79
N LEU A 79 3.50 27.95 3.50
CA LEU A 79 2.97 29.19 2.95
C LEU A 79 2.41 28.99 1.54
N SER A 80 3.05 28.16 0.72
CA SER A 80 2.59 27.82 -0.62
C SER A 80 1.29 27.00 -0.58
N ILE A 81 1.21 25.98 0.27
CA ILE A 81 -0.03 25.21 0.52
C ILE A 81 -1.15 26.15 0.95
N ARG A 82 -0.89 27.02 1.92
CA ARG A 82 -1.89 27.99 2.39
C ARG A 82 -2.40 28.91 1.26
N ARG A 83 -1.50 29.41 0.40
CA ARG A 83 -1.90 30.23 -0.76
C ARG A 83 -2.78 29.46 -1.75
N GLU A 84 -2.45 28.20 -2.05
CA GLU A 84 -3.25 27.36 -2.93
C GLU A 84 -4.63 27.07 -2.32
N LEU A 85 -4.71 26.80 -1.03
CA LEU A 85 -5.99 26.63 -0.33
C LEU A 85 -6.84 27.92 -0.35
N GLN A 86 -6.24 29.09 -0.17
CA GLN A 86 -6.95 30.37 -0.26
C GLN A 86 -7.48 30.65 -1.67
N ARG A 87 -6.73 30.26 -2.71
CA ARG A 87 -7.16 30.40 -4.12
C ARG A 87 -8.27 29.43 -4.48
N PHE A 88 -8.13 28.18 -4.08
CA PHE A 88 -9.06 27.12 -4.40
C PHE A 88 -10.34 27.19 -3.57
N ARG A 89 -10.28 27.65 -2.32
CA ARG A 89 -11.38 27.75 -1.34
C ARG A 89 -12.12 26.40 -1.20
N PRO A 90 -11.46 25.34 -0.72
CA PRO A 90 -12.09 24.06 -0.52
C PRO A 90 -13.05 24.08 0.67
N ASP A 91 -14.11 23.27 0.59
CA ASP A 91 -15.01 23.00 1.73
C ASP A 91 -14.30 22.11 2.76
N ILE A 92 -13.40 21.25 2.30
CA ILE A 92 -12.66 20.31 3.13
C ILE A 92 -11.26 20.04 2.55
N VAL A 93 -10.28 19.86 3.42
CA VAL A 93 -8.92 19.46 3.06
C VAL A 93 -8.70 17.99 3.44
N HIS A 94 -8.20 17.18 2.52
CA HIS A 94 -7.80 15.80 2.77
C HIS A 94 -6.30 15.65 2.61
N THR A 95 -5.61 15.29 3.69
CA THR A 95 -4.16 15.19 3.72
C THR A 95 -3.69 13.74 3.74
N HIS A 96 -2.57 13.47 3.07
CA HIS A 96 -1.95 12.15 2.96
C HIS A 96 -0.45 12.24 3.24
N SER A 97 0.15 11.13 3.73
CA SER A 97 1.56 11.05 4.12
C SER A 97 1.97 11.99 5.26
N SER A 98 3.12 11.71 5.90
CA SER A 98 3.49 12.41 7.15
C SER A 98 3.78 13.90 6.92
N LYS A 99 4.71 14.28 6.02
CA LYS A 99 5.10 15.68 5.86
C LYS A 99 3.96 16.55 5.31
N ALA A 100 3.37 16.18 4.18
CA ALA A 100 2.24 16.91 3.60
C ALA A 100 1.03 16.87 4.55
N GLY A 101 0.87 15.76 5.30
CA GLY A 101 -0.13 15.63 6.35
C GLY A 101 0.02 16.69 7.43
N ILE A 102 1.22 16.91 7.94
CA ILE A 102 1.49 17.91 8.98
C ILE A 102 1.29 19.33 8.44
N LEU A 103 1.97 19.64 7.32
CA LEU A 103 1.93 21.00 6.74
C LEU A 103 0.52 21.36 6.25
N GLY A 104 -0.20 20.42 5.62
CA GLY A 104 -1.56 20.61 5.14
C GLY A 104 -2.56 20.83 6.28
N ARG A 105 -2.47 20.03 7.37
CA ARG A 105 -3.30 20.20 8.57
C ARG A 105 -3.09 21.59 9.20
N LEU A 106 -1.84 22.03 9.32
CA LEU A 106 -1.52 23.36 9.86
C LEU A 106 -2.03 24.49 8.96
N ALA A 107 -1.84 24.40 7.64
CA ALA A 107 -2.32 25.40 6.69
C ALA A 107 -3.84 25.51 6.70
N ALA A 108 -4.56 24.38 6.68
CA ALA A 108 -6.01 24.34 6.70
C ALA A 108 -6.58 24.89 8.02
N ARG A 109 -5.98 24.53 9.17
CA ARG A 109 -6.38 25.06 10.48
C ARG A 109 -6.25 26.59 10.56
N GLN A 110 -5.17 27.16 9.99
CA GLN A 110 -5.00 28.63 9.94
C GLN A 110 -6.08 29.32 9.12
N LEU A 111 -6.75 28.59 8.23
CA LEU A 111 -7.82 29.09 7.36
C LEU A 111 -9.22 28.70 7.84
N GLY A 112 -9.32 28.01 8.98
CA GLY A 112 -10.61 27.52 9.50
C GLY A 112 -11.26 26.44 8.65
N ILE A 113 -10.48 25.70 7.83
CA ILE A 113 -11.00 24.67 6.92
C ILE A 113 -10.91 23.30 7.63
N PRO A 114 -12.01 22.51 7.69
CA PRO A 114 -12.00 21.18 8.28
C PRO A 114 -11.05 20.22 7.54
N VAL A 115 -10.41 19.32 8.29
CA VAL A 115 -9.37 18.43 7.76
C VAL A 115 -9.67 16.97 8.05
N VAL A 116 -9.63 16.16 7.00
CA VAL A 116 -9.52 14.70 7.09
C VAL A 116 -8.07 14.31 6.79
N HIS A 117 -7.53 13.33 7.53
CA HIS A 117 -6.18 12.80 7.29
C HIS A 117 -6.23 11.30 7.09
N THR A 118 -5.75 10.81 5.93
CA THR A 118 -5.58 9.36 5.71
C THR A 118 -4.20 8.90 6.13
N ILE A 119 -4.18 7.90 7.01
CA ILE A 119 -3.00 7.21 7.52
C ILE A 119 -2.76 5.98 6.65
N HIS A 120 -1.78 6.06 5.73
CA HIS A 120 -1.37 4.94 4.87
C HIS A 120 -0.30 4.05 5.51
N GLY A 121 0.35 4.55 6.54
CA GLY A 121 1.38 3.91 7.34
C GLY A 121 1.87 4.88 8.39
N ALA A 122 2.12 4.40 9.60
CA ALA A 122 2.59 5.26 10.68
C ALA A 122 4.04 5.74 10.42
N ALA A 123 4.34 6.96 10.82
CA ALA A 123 5.71 7.47 10.77
C ALA A 123 6.58 6.90 11.91
N PHE A 124 5.97 6.23 12.88
CA PHE A 124 6.60 5.63 14.05
C PHE A 124 6.28 4.14 14.13
N HIS A 125 7.27 3.31 14.41
CA HIS A 125 7.15 1.85 14.54
C HIS A 125 8.23 1.29 15.46
N ASP A 126 8.01 0.10 16.02
CA ASP A 126 8.86 -0.53 17.05
C ASP A 126 10.31 -0.80 16.60
N GLY A 127 10.56 -0.93 15.29
CA GLY A 127 11.92 -1.12 14.76
C GLY A 127 12.77 0.15 14.64
N GLN A 128 12.27 1.32 15.10
CA GLN A 128 13.00 2.58 15.05
C GLN A 128 13.83 2.82 16.33
N HIS A 129 14.87 3.66 16.19
CA HIS A 129 15.58 4.17 17.36
C HIS A 129 14.59 4.90 18.30
N PRO A 130 14.59 4.66 19.62
CA PRO A 130 13.60 5.18 20.56
C PRO A 130 13.38 6.69 20.48
N LEU A 131 14.45 7.47 20.31
CA LEU A 131 14.37 8.93 20.18
C LEU A 131 13.57 9.35 18.94
N LEU A 132 13.77 8.69 17.79
CA LEU A 132 13.03 8.95 16.56
C LEU A 132 11.57 8.54 16.71
N TYR A 133 11.31 7.38 17.30
CA TYR A 133 9.95 6.91 17.60
C TYR A 133 9.17 7.95 18.43
N HIS A 134 9.73 8.37 19.56
CA HIS A 134 9.07 9.36 20.43
C HIS A 134 8.92 10.72 19.76
N THR A 135 9.89 11.15 18.96
CA THR A 135 9.84 12.42 18.23
C THR A 135 8.71 12.40 17.20
N TYR A 136 8.64 11.37 16.35
CA TYR A 136 7.56 11.25 15.35
C TYR A 136 6.18 11.10 15.99
N ARG A 137 6.07 10.30 17.05
CA ARG A 137 4.84 10.17 17.84
C ARG A 137 4.38 11.52 18.41
N LEU A 138 5.29 12.32 18.98
CA LEU A 138 4.97 13.64 19.50
C LEU A 138 4.49 14.59 18.42
N ILE A 139 5.20 14.63 17.28
CA ILE A 139 4.83 15.47 16.14
C ILE A 139 3.44 15.09 15.61
N GLU A 140 3.16 13.81 15.41
CA GLU A 140 1.85 13.33 14.98
C GLU A 140 0.74 13.66 16.02
N ARG A 141 1.03 13.52 17.30
CA ARG A 141 0.09 13.86 18.38
C ARG A 141 -0.26 15.36 18.39
N LEU A 142 0.71 16.22 18.12
CA LEU A 142 0.47 17.67 18.01
C LEU A 142 -0.32 18.00 16.75
N ALA A 143 0.05 17.43 15.61
CA ALA A 143 -0.62 17.63 14.33
C ALA A 143 -2.06 17.07 14.33
N ALA A 144 -2.33 16.02 15.10
CA ALA A 144 -3.65 15.43 15.26
C ALA A 144 -4.70 16.42 15.78
N ARG A 145 -4.28 17.41 16.59
CA ARG A 145 -5.16 18.48 17.07
C ARG A 145 -5.70 19.40 15.97
N CYS A 146 -5.11 19.31 14.77
CA CYS A 146 -5.55 20.04 13.59
C CYS A 146 -6.42 19.19 12.66
N SER A 147 -6.80 17.98 13.06
CA SER A 147 -7.62 17.07 12.27
C SER A 147 -9.03 16.99 12.82
N SER A 148 -10.04 17.16 11.96
CA SER A 148 -11.44 16.90 12.30
C SER A 148 -11.70 15.40 12.36
N HIS A 149 -11.07 14.62 11.44
CA HIS A 149 -11.25 13.17 11.36
C HIS A 149 -10.02 12.47 10.75
N PHE A 150 -9.87 11.19 11.09
CA PHE A 150 -8.83 10.30 10.54
C PHE A 150 -9.47 9.15 9.76
N ILE A 151 -8.87 8.83 8.63
CA ILE A 151 -9.13 7.60 7.90
C ILE A 151 -7.89 6.72 8.04
N SER A 152 -8.03 5.52 8.56
CA SER A 152 -6.97 4.50 8.58
C SER A 152 -7.24 3.43 7.52
N VAL A 153 -6.17 2.93 6.90
CA VAL A 153 -6.29 1.94 5.83
C VAL A 153 -6.52 0.51 6.36
N CYS A 154 -6.42 0.31 7.68
CA CYS A 154 -6.71 -0.94 8.37
C CYS A 154 -7.00 -0.67 9.86
N ASP A 155 -7.66 -1.60 10.54
CA ASP A 155 -8.01 -1.48 11.97
C ASP A 155 -6.77 -1.53 12.87
N ALA A 156 -5.77 -2.33 12.50
CA ALA A 156 -4.48 -2.36 13.19
C ALA A 156 -3.82 -0.98 13.25
N MET A 157 -3.94 -0.17 12.19
CA MET A 157 -3.41 1.20 12.15
C MET A 157 -4.20 2.14 13.08
N THR A 158 -5.52 2.00 13.14
CA THR A 158 -6.35 2.71 14.13
C THR A 158 -5.91 2.38 15.54
N ALA A 159 -5.75 1.10 15.86
CA ALA A 159 -5.31 0.64 17.17
C ALA A 159 -3.93 1.21 17.54
N GLN A 160 -2.97 1.18 16.61
CA GLN A 160 -1.63 1.73 16.80
C GLN A 160 -1.66 3.23 17.16
N TYR A 161 -2.48 4.02 16.44
CA TYR A 161 -2.60 5.46 16.72
C TYR A 161 -3.25 5.74 18.06
N LEU A 162 -4.33 5.03 18.41
CA LEU A 162 -5.00 5.16 19.70
C LEU A 162 -4.09 4.76 20.88
N GLN A 163 -3.35 3.65 20.75
CA GLN A 163 -2.34 3.22 21.73
C GLN A 163 -1.21 4.26 21.90
N ALA A 164 -0.83 4.94 20.80
CA ALA A 164 0.14 6.02 20.85
C ALA A 164 -0.43 7.32 21.47
N GLY A 165 -1.71 7.37 21.83
CA GLY A 165 -2.40 8.54 22.36
C GLY A 165 -2.64 9.64 21.32
N ILE A 166 -2.86 9.24 20.06
CA ILE A 166 -3.11 10.14 18.92
C ILE A 166 -4.59 10.03 18.54
N GLY A 167 -5.33 11.14 18.63
CA GLY A 167 -6.76 11.18 18.36
C GLY A 167 -7.63 10.49 19.43
N ARG A 168 -8.92 10.36 19.14
CA ARG A 168 -9.93 9.67 19.94
C ARG A 168 -10.68 8.70 19.03
N SER A 169 -11.23 7.61 19.58
CA SER A 169 -11.86 6.53 18.79
C SER A 169 -12.95 7.03 17.83
N GLU A 170 -13.75 8.00 18.27
CA GLU A 170 -14.81 8.59 17.45
C GLU A 170 -14.31 9.45 16.28
N GLN A 171 -13.02 9.76 16.25
CA GLN A 171 -12.38 10.48 15.15
C GLN A 171 -11.82 9.54 14.08
N PHE A 172 -11.89 8.24 14.23
CA PHE A 172 -11.36 7.28 13.26
C PHE A 172 -12.46 6.57 12.49
N THR A 173 -12.19 6.33 11.22
CA THR A 173 -12.94 5.40 10.36
C THR A 173 -11.94 4.59 9.57
N THR A 174 -12.04 3.27 9.63
CA THR A 174 -11.25 2.39 8.77
C THR A 174 -11.88 2.33 7.39
N ILE A 175 -11.10 2.68 6.36
CA ILE A 175 -11.47 2.56 4.95
C ILE A 175 -10.30 1.92 4.21
N TYR A 176 -10.50 0.70 3.74
CA TYR A 176 -9.45 -0.06 3.07
C TYR A 176 -9.01 0.59 1.76
N SER A 177 -7.70 0.52 1.48
CA SER A 177 -7.11 1.10 0.26
C SER A 177 -7.67 0.45 -1.00
N GLY A 178 -8.37 1.24 -1.81
CA GLY A 178 -8.96 0.80 -3.06
C GLY A 178 -7.94 0.56 -4.18
N MET A 179 -8.35 -0.26 -5.15
CA MET A 179 -7.59 -0.56 -6.35
C MET A 179 -8.51 -0.87 -7.53
N ASP A 180 -7.95 -0.96 -8.72
CA ASP A 180 -8.65 -1.39 -9.92
C ASP A 180 -8.88 -2.91 -9.85
N VAL A 181 -10.06 -3.30 -9.39
CA VAL A 181 -10.46 -4.71 -9.22
C VAL A 181 -10.54 -5.41 -10.57
N GLU A 182 -11.04 -4.72 -11.60
CA GLU A 182 -11.24 -5.30 -12.93
C GLU A 182 -9.92 -5.68 -13.59
N ALA A 183 -8.89 -4.84 -13.44
CA ALA A 183 -7.57 -5.13 -13.97
C ALA A 183 -6.99 -6.45 -13.44
N PHE A 184 -7.20 -6.76 -12.15
CA PHE A 184 -6.75 -8.03 -11.57
C PHE A 184 -7.62 -9.22 -11.97
N GLN A 185 -8.92 -9.03 -12.19
CA GLN A 185 -9.81 -10.12 -12.57
C GLN A 185 -9.67 -10.50 -14.05
N GLN A 186 -9.40 -9.54 -14.93
CA GLN A 186 -9.35 -9.74 -16.38
C GLN A 186 -7.98 -10.19 -16.91
N ALA A 187 -6.91 -10.09 -16.12
CA ALA A 187 -5.55 -10.41 -16.57
C ALA A 187 -5.23 -11.92 -16.62
N ALA A 188 -6.18 -12.80 -16.33
CA ALA A 188 -5.99 -14.27 -16.35
C ALA A 188 -5.39 -14.82 -17.67
N PRO A 189 -5.75 -14.33 -18.87
CA PRO A 189 -5.16 -14.80 -20.11
C PRO A 189 -3.65 -14.56 -20.22
N ALA A 190 -3.08 -13.60 -19.50
CA ALA A 190 -1.67 -13.29 -19.52
C ALA A 190 -0.78 -14.33 -18.79
N ARG A 191 -1.36 -15.26 -18.01
CA ARG A 191 -0.61 -16.25 -17.20
C ARG A 191 0.43 -17.02 -18.05
N GLN A 192 -0.01 -17.63 -19.13
CA GLN A 192 0.86 -18.46 -19.97
C GLN A 192 1.93 -17.61 -20.69
N GLU A 193 1.59 -16.40 -21.11
CA GLU A 193 2.52 -15.49 -21.76
C GLU A 193 3.66 -15.10 -20.81
N ILE A 194 3.35 -14.63 -19.59
CA ILE A 194 4.36 -14.24 -18.60
C ILE A 194 5.20 -15.45 -18.17
N ARG A 195 4.60 -16.63 -17.99
CA ARG A 195 5.36 -17.84 -17.67
C ARG A 195 6.34 -18.22 -18.78
N ARG A 196 5.94 -18.13 -20.03
CA ARG A 196 6.85 -18.38 -21.18
C ARG A 196 7.99 -17.35 -21.23
N GLN A 197 7.70 -16.06 -21.04
CA GLN A 197 8.71 -15.00 -21.00
C GLN A 197 9.75 -15.23 -19.90
N LEU A 198 9.31 -15.79 -18.76
CA LEU A 198 10.17 -16.07 -17.60
C LEU A 198 10.74 -17.51 -17.60
N ASN A 199 10.51 -18.30 -18.65
CA ASN A 199 10.92 -19.71 -18.76
C ASN A 199 10.41 -20.56 -17.56
N ILE A 200 9.19 -20.31 -17.08
CA ILE A 200 8.57 -21.07 -15.99
C ILE A 200 7.74 -22.21 -16.58
N PRO A 201 8.07 -23.47 -16.31
CA PRO A 201 7.26 -24.61 -16.75
C PRO A 201 5.85 -24.57 -16.17
N ASP A 202 4.85 -24.98 -16.95
CA ASP A 202 3.45 -25.00 -16.49
C ASP A 202 3.23 -25.94 -15.29
N SER A 203 4.05 -26.98 -15.17
CA SER A 203 4.01 -27.93 -14.03
C SER A 203 4.57 -27.37 -12.72
N CYS A 204 5.19 -26.18 -12.74
CA CYS A 204 5.74 -25.58 -11.53
C CYS A 204 4.67 -24.80 -10.76
N VAL A 205 4.71 -24.91 -9.42
CA VAL A 205 3.99 -24.02 -8.51
C VAL A 205 4.85 -22.78 -8.29
N VAL A 206 4.28 -21.59 -8.51
CA VAL A 206 4.98 -20.31 -8.42
C VAL A 206 4.54 -19.57 -7.16
N PHE A 207 5.48 -19.39 -6.24
CA PHE A 207 5.35 -18.49 -5.10
C PHE A 207 5.85 -17.10 -5.48
N GLY A 208 4.95 -16.12 -5.50
CA GLY A 208 5.29 -14.76 -5.92
C GLY A 208 5.36 -13.79 -4.77
N LYS A 209 6.34 -12.88 -4.81
CA LYS A 209 6.46 -11.76 -3.88
C LYS A 209 6.65 -10.46 -4.65
N ILE A 210 5.76 -9.49 -4.41
CA ILE A 210 5.78 -8.19 -5.06
C ILE A 210 6.14 -7.14 -4.03
N ALA A 211 7.37 -6.68 -4.04
CA ALA A 211 7.84 -5.66 -3.11
C ALA A 211 9.19 -5.08 -3.57
N ARG A 212 9.50 -3.87 -3.10
CA ARG A 212 10.85 -3.31 -3.25
C ARG A 212 11.85 -4.16 -2.46
N LEU A 213 13.04 -4.37 -3.02
CA LEU A 213 14.11 -5.14 -2.37
C LEU A 213 14.82 -4.30 -1.29
N PHE A 214 14.12 -4.08 -0.16
CA PHE A 214 14.55 -3.35 1.02
C PHE A 214 14.36 -4.21 2.27
N GLY A 215 15.12 -3.95 3.34
CA GLY A 215 15.14 -4.76 4.54
C GLY A 215 13.77 -5.04 5.15
N LEU A 216 12.96 -3.98 5.36
CA LEU A 216 11.63 -4.11 5.97
C LEU A 216 10.60 -4.90 5.12
N LYS A 217 10.95 -5.29 3.90
CA LYS A 217 10.06 -6.10 3.04
C LYS A 217 10.24 -7.60 3.22
N GLY A 218 11.21 -8.03 4.04
CA GLY A 218 11.35 -9.39 4.51
C GLY A 218 11.56 -10.45 3.42
N HIS A 219 12.32 -10.13 2.35
CA HIS A 219 12.69 -11.12 1.33
C HIS A 219 13.60 -12.22 1.90
N ASN A 220 14.42 -11.86 2.91
CA ASN A 220 15.25 -12.80 3.64
C ASN A 220 14.44 -13.97 4.22
N TRP A 221 13.27 -13.71 4.81
CA TRP A 221 12.43 -14.76 5.37
C TRP A 221 11.97 -15.78 4.32
N LEU A 222 11.58 -15.32 3.14
CA LEU A 222 11.23 -16.20 2.02
C LEU A 222 12.44 -16.99 1.52
N ILE A 223 13.61 -16.35 1.42
CA ILE A 223 14.85 -16.98 0.95
C ILE A 223 15.29 -18.07 1.94
N GLU A 224 15.24 -17.81 3.24
CA GLU A 224 15.62 -18.79 4.27
C GLU A 224 14.63 -19.96 4.39
N ALA A 225 13.35 -19.77 4.09
CA ALA A 225 12.34 -20.83 4.07
C ALA A 225 12.40 -21.69 2.79
N ALA A 226 12.94 -21.17 1.70
CA ALA A 226 12.91 -21.83 0.39
C ALA A 226 13.62 -23.21 0.33
N PRO A 227 14.78 -23.46 1.00
CA PRO A 227 15.42 -24.77 0.96
C PRO A 227 14.49 -25.90 1.39
N GLN A 228 13.74 -25.72 2.48
CA GLN A 228 12.81 -26.72 2.98
C GLN A 228 11.65 -27.00 2.01
N VAL A 229 11.23 -25.97 1.24
CA VAL A 229 10.18 -26.13 0.24
C VAL A 229 10.70 -26.86 -0.98
N VAL A 230 11.87 -26.50 -1.47
CA VAL A 230 12.50 -27.09 -2.66
C VAL A 230 12.85 -28.56 -2.45
N GLU A 231 13.34 -28.93 -1.24
CA GLU A 231 13.67 -30.31 -0.88
C GLU A 231 12.46 -31.25 -1.06
N LYS A 232 11.27 -30.83 -0.65
CA LYS A 232 10.04 -31.64 -0.78
C LYS A 232 9.33 -31.46 -2.11
N PHE A 233 9.41 -30.27 -2.70
CA PHE A 233 8.69 -29.89 -3.93
C PHE A 233 9.65 -29.26 -4.95
N PRO A 234 10.47 -30.04 -5.68
CA PRO A 234 11.48 -29.51 -6.61
C PRO A 234 10.85 -28.79 -7.83
N ARG A 235 9.54 -28.96 -8.06
CA ARG A 235 8.79 -28.25 -9.10
C ARG A 235 8.14 -26.97 -8.57
N VAL A 236 8.90 -26.16 -7.81
CA VAL A 236 8.48 -24.83 -7.40
C VAL A 236 9.37 -23.76 -8.03
N ARG A 237 8.89 -22.52 -8.09
CA ARG A 237 9.67 -21.33 -8.43
C ARG A 237 9.28 -20.18 -7.51
N PHE A 238 10.24 -19.31 -7.21
CA PHE A 238 10.02 -18.09 -6.43
C PHE A 238 10.18 -16.89 -7.36
N LEU A 239 9.08 -16.16 -7.59
CA LEU A 239 9.04 -15.01 -8.49
C LEU A 239 9.08 -13.72 -7.67
N LEU A 240 10.20 -13.01 -7.70
CA LEU A 240 10.41 -11.74 -7.01
C LEU A 240 10.20 -10.58 -7.99
N VAL A 241 9.09 -9.88 -7.81
CA VAL A 241 8.70 -8.73 -8.64
C VAL A 241 9.04 -7.44 -7.90
N GLY A 242 9.97 -6.67 -8.45
CA GLY A 242 10.48 -5.44 -7.87
C GLY A 242 12.00 -5.35 -7.91
N ASP A 243 12.53 -4.22 -7.47
CA ASP A 243 13.96 -3.96 -7.40
C ASP A 243 14.32 -3.17 -6.13
N GLY A 244 15.60 -3.03 -5.84
CA GLY A 244 16.06 -2.25 -4.70
C GLY A 244 17.50 -2.54 -4.29
N VAL A 245 17.97 -1.80 -3.28
CA VAL A 245 19.37 -1.78 -2.84
C VAL A 245 19.89 -3.12 -2.30
N LEU A 246 19.00 -4.05 -1.93
CA LEU A 246 19.39 -5.37 -1.40
C LEU A 246 19.38 -6.47 -2.45
N ARG A 247 19.19 -6.16 -3.74
CA ARG A 247 19.14 -7.17 -4.80
C ARG A 247 20.37 -8.05 -4.83
N GLU A 248 21.55 -7.47 -4.85
CA GLU A 248 22.83 -8.21 -4.90
C GLU A 248 23.03 -9.09 -3.67
N GLN A 249 22.67 -8.56 -2.48
CA GLN A 249 22.74 -9.33 -1.23
C GLN A 249 21.82 -10.54 -1.27
N TYR A 250 20.59 -10.40 -1.76
CA TYR A 250 19.64 -11.52 -1.87
C TYR A 250 20.11 -12.54 -2.92
N GLN A 251 20.61 -12.10 -4.06
CA GLN A 251 21.18 -13.00 -5.07
C GLN A 251 22.41 -13.75 -4.54
N HIS A 252 23.27 -13.10 -3.74
CA HIS A 252 24.41 -13.76 -3.09
C HIS A 252 23.91 -14.85 -2.13
N ARG A 253 22.93 -14.53 -1.27
CA ARG A 253 22.39 -15.51 -0.31
C ARG A 253 21.73 -16.71 -1.01
N ILE A 254 21.02 -16.48 -2.10
CA ILE A 254 20.40 -17.53 -2.93
C ILE A 254 21.48 -18.46 -3.49
N ARG A 255 22.62 -17.92 -3.98
CA ARG A 255 23.77 -18.73 -4.45
C ARG A 255 24.40 -19.56 -3.33
N GLU A 256 24.61 -18.98 -2.15
CA GLU A 256 25.12 -19.72 -0.99
C GLU A 256 24.23 -20.92 -0.63
N LEU A 257 22.93 -20.82 -0.85
CA LEU A 257 21.95 -21.88 -0.62
C LEU A 257 21.80 -22.85 -1.80
N GLY A 258 22.45 -22.60 -2.94
CA GLY A 258 22.33 -23.42 -4.15
C GLY A 258 20.94 -23.36 -4.80
N LEU A 259 20.27 -22.22 -4.73
CA LEU A 259 18.87 -22.05 -5.13
C LEU A 259 18.67 -21.16 -6.37
N GLU A 260 19.73 -20.86 -7.15
CA GLU A 260 19.66 -19.95 -8.30
C GLU A 260 18.60 -20.33 -9.33
N ASP A 261 18.46 -21.62 -9.61
CA ASP A 261 17.50 -22.14 -10.57
C ASP A 261 16.04 -22.02 -10.12
N TYR A 262 15.81 -21.70 -8.85
CA TYR A 262 14.47 -21.59 -8.28
C TYR A 262 13.98 -20.17 -8.15
N PHE A 263 14.87 -19.16 -8.16
CA PHE A 263 14.52 -17.76 -7.98
C PHE A 263 14.58 -16.94 -9.27
N LEU A 264 13.52 -16.19 -9.54
CA LEU A 264 13.39 -15.32 -10.69
C LEU A 264 13.20 -13.87 -10.22
N PHE A 265 14.02 -12.96 -10.75
CA PHE A 265 13.95 -11.54 -10.46
C PHE A 265 13.51 -10.78 -11.71
N THR A 266 12.36 -10.10 -11.65
CA THR A 266 11.88 -9.31 -12.80
C THR A 266 12.51 -7.92 -12.89
N GLY A 267 13.05 -7.40 -11.77
CA GLY A 267 13.30 -5.97 -11.64
C GLY A 267 11.99 -5.16 -11.50
N LEU A 268 12.07 -3.85 -11.73
CA LEU A 268 10.90 -2.98 -11.74
C LEU A 268 10.05 -3.27 -12.98
N ILE A 269 8.75 -3.38 -12.77
CA ILE A 269 7.75 -3.49 -13.84
C ILE A 269 6.78 -2.32 -13.74
N PRO A 270 6.15 -1.89 -14.85
CA PRO A 270 5.09 -0.89 -14.80
C PRO A 270 3.92 -1.34 -13.91
N PRO A 271 3.28 -0.45 -13.14
CA PRO A 271 2.15 -0.80 -12.29
C PRO A 271 0.99 -1.46 -13.05
N THR A 272 0.79 -1.10 -14.31
CA THR A 272 -0.22 -1.69 -15.20
C THR A 272 0.05 -3.15 -15.54
N GLU A 273 1.30 -3.60 -15.44
CA GLU A 273 1.70 -4.99 -15.69
C GLU A 273 1.58 -5.88 -14.44
N VAL A 274 1.48 -5.29 -13.24
CA VAL A 274 1.38 -6.04 -11.98
C VAL A 274 0.28 -7.11 -12.02
N PRO A 275 -0.95 -6.84 -12.51
CA PRO A 275 -2.00 -7.86 -12.60
C PRO A 275 -1.58 -9.08 -13.42
N ARG A 276 -0.85 -8.90 -14.53
CA ARG A 276 -0.38 -9.98 -15.40
C ARG A 276 0.63 -10.88 -14.69
N TYR A 277 1.59 -10.26 -13.95
CA TYR A 277 2.57 -11.01 -13.16
C TYR A 277 1.93 -11.74 -11.98
N VAL A 278 0.92 -11.15 -11.32
CA VAL A 278 0.15 -11.84 -10.26
C VAL A 278 -0.53 -13.09 -10.81
N HIS A 279 -1.08 -13.04 -12.01
CA HIS A 279 -1.68 -14.23 -12.64
C HIS A 279 -0.66 -15.33 -12.99
N ALA A 280 0.60 -14.99 -13.22
CA ALA A 280 1.67 -15.99 -13.43
C ALA A 280 2.01 -16.77 -12.14
N MET A 281 1.67 -16.24 -10.98
CA MET A 281 1.83 -16.86 -9.66
C MET A 281 0.71 -17.87 -9.37
N ASP A 282 0.94 -18.79 -8.43
CA ASP A 282 -0.06 -19.68 -7.86
C ASP A 282 -0.39 -19.29 -6.42
N VAL A 283 0.59 -18.73 -5.71
CA VAL A 283 0.47 -18.26 -4.33
C VAL A 283 1.20 -16.93 -4.22
N VAL A 284 0.61 -15.96 -3.54
CA VAL A 284 1.30 -14.70 -3.21
C VAL A 284 1.83 -14.77 -1.78
N VAL A 285 3.11 -14.44 -1.59
CA VAL A 285 3.80 -14.50 -0.29
C VAL A 285 4.12 -13.08 0.20
N HIS A 286 3.74 -12.78 1.43
CA HIS A 286 3.98 -11.49 2.06
C HIS A 286 4.63 -11.66 3.43
N THR A 287 5.90 -11.33 3.52
CA THR A 287 6.73 -11.53 4.72
C THR A 287 7.36 -10.22 5.21
N SER A 288 6.66 -9.08 5.01
CA SER A 288 7.17 -7.78 5.48
C SER A 288 7.21 -7.70 7.00
N ASP A 289 8.27 -7.08 7.53
CA ASP A 289 8.44 -6.86 8.96
C ASP A 289 7.56 -5.72 9.49
N TRP A 290 7.14 -4.81 8.61
CA TRP A 290 6.25 -3.72 8.95
C TRP A 290 5.51 -3.16 7.73
N GLU A 291 4.18 -2.97 7.87
CA GLU A 291 3.29 -2.38 6.87
C GLU A 291 2.12 -1.61 7.55
N GLY A 292 1.38 -0.85 6.75
CA GLY A 292 0.01 -0.50 7.12
C GLY A 292 -0.93 -1.62 6.66
N LEU A 293 -1.61 -1.41 5.53
CA LEU A 293 -2.33 -2.46 4.82
C LEU A 293 -1.48 -2.94 3.64
N PRO A 294 -1.04 -4.22 3.61
CA PRO A 294 -0.23 -4.74 2.52
C PRO A 294 -1.08 -4.95 1.25
N ARG A 295 -1.00 -4.04 0.31
CA ARG A 295 -1.80 -4.04 -0.93
C ARG A 295 -1.62 -5.28 -1.80
N VAL A 296 -0.48 -5.95 -1.69
CA VAL A 296 -0.18 -7.16 -2.47
C VAL A 296 -1.10 -8.33 -2.09
N LEU A 297 -1.59 -8.40 -0.86
CA LEU A 297 -2.52 -9.44 -0.43
C LEU A 297 -3.86 -9.34 -1.18
N PRO A 298 -4.60 -8.22 -1.14
CA PRO A 298 -5.83 -8.12 -1.93
C PRO A 298 -5.56 -8.21 -3.43
N GLN A 299 -4.41 -7.78 -3.96
CA GLN A 299 -4.05 -7.98 -5.37
C GLN A 299 -3.96 -9.46 -5.75
N GLY A 300 -3.31 -10.28 -4.90
CA GLY A 300 -3.28 -11.74 -5.07
C GLY A 300 -4.67 -12.35 -5.04
N LEU A 301 -5.45 -12.02 -4.02
CA LEU A 301 -6.80 -12.55 -3.82
C LEU A 301 -7.77 -12.13 -4.95
N LEU A 302 -7.70 -10.92 -5.46
CA LEU A 302 -8.49 -10.48 -6.62
C LEU A 302 -8.18 -11.27 -7.88
N ALA A 303 -6.93 -11.68 -8.06
CA ALA A 303 -6.52 -12.59 -9.14
C ALA A 303 -6.89 -14.07 -8.84
N GLY A 304 -7.54 -14.36 -7.72
CA GLY A 304 -7.89 -15.71 -7.28
C GLY A 304 -6.68 -16.53 -6.82
N LYS A 305 -5.63 -15.87 -6.33
CA LYS A 305 -4.45 -16.53 -5.79
C LYS A 305 -4.51 -16.47 -4.27
N PRO A 306 -4.39 -17.63 -3.55
CA PRO A 306 -4.28 -17.62 -2.11
C PRO A 306 -3.02 -16.90 -1.66
N VAL A 307 -3.02 -16.45 -0.43
CA VAL A 307 -1.90 -15.71 0.13
C VAL A 307 -1.28 -16.44 1.33
N VAL A 308 0.03 -16.32 1.49
CA VAL A 308 0.74 -16.66 2.72
C VAL A 308 1.30 -15.37 3.29
N ALA A 309 0.98 -15.05 4.53
CA ALA A 309 1.39 -13.78 5.13
C ALA A 309 1.80 -13.94 6.59
N PHE A 310 2.70 -13.09 7.06
CA PHE A 310 2.93 -12.97 8.49
C PHE A 310 1.72 -12.38 9.20
N ASN A 311 1.40 -12.95 10.38
CA ASN A 311 0.32 -12.50 11.27
C ASN A 311 0.74 -11.19 11.96
N ARG A 312 0.77 -10.10 11.17
CA ARG A 312 1.25 -8.80 11.62
C ARG A 312 0.55 -7.65 10.91
N ASP A 313 0.43 -6.51 11.62
CA ASP A 313 -0.15 -5.28 11.10
C ASP A 313 -1.54 -5.52 10.45
N GLY A 314 -1.80 -4.95 9.28
CA GLY A 314 -3.05 -5.16 8.54
C GLY A 314 -3.15 -6.49 7.76
N SER A 315 -2.15 -7.39 7.82
CA SER A 315 -2.20 -8.67 7.08
C SER A 315 -3.38 -9.57 7.49
N PRO A 316 -3.70 -9.75 8.80
CA PRO A 316 -4.83 -10.57 9.23
C PRO A 316 -6.21 -10.06 8.78
N GLU A 317 -6.31 -8.78 8.44
CA GLU A 317 -7.56 -8.20 7.97
C GLU A 317 -7.88 -8.57 6.51
N VAL A 318 -6.90 -9.10 5.78
CA VAL A 318 -7.00 -9.51 4.38
C VAL A 318 -6.78 -11.01 4.22
N CYS A 319 -5.70 -11.54 4.81
CA CYS A 319 -5.41 -12.95 4.87
C CYS A 319 -6.18 -13.56 6.05
N LEU A 320 -7.43 -13.98 5.80
CA LEU A 320 -8.20 -14.73 6.79
C LEU A 320 -7.68 -16.17 6.82
N HIS A 321 -7.06 -16.56 7.94
CA HIS A 321 -6.43 -17.88 8.08
C HIS A 321 -7.39 -19.01 7.74
N GLU A 322 -6.94 -19.97 6.93
CA GLU A 322 -7.73 -21.12 6.43
C GLU A 322 -8.95 -20.75 5.58
N SER A 323 -9.16 -19.47 5.28
CA SER A 323 -10.29 -19.02 4.48
C SER A 323 -9.87 -18.35 3.17
N THR A 324 -8.88 -17.45 3.21
CA THR A 324 -8.36 -16.75 2.02
C THR A 324 -6.86 -16.95 1.84
N GLY A 325 -6.22 -17.58 2.81
CA GLY A 325 -4.78 -17.82 2.83
C GLY A 325 -4.31 -18.44 4.13
N LEU A 326 -3.02 -18.48 4.34
CA LEU A 326 -2.39 -19.01 5.54
C LEU A 326 -1.60 -17.91 6.25
N LEU A 327 -1.97 -17.64 7.51
CA LEU A 327 -1.20 -16.77 8.39
C LEU A 327 -0.13 -17.58 9.10
N VAL A 328 1.06 -17.01 9.20
CA VAL A 328 2.24 -17.57 9.87
C VAL A 328 2.75 -16.53 10.86
N GLU A 329 3.23 -16.96 12.00
CA GLU A 329 3.80 -16.03 12.99
C GLU A 329 5.03 -15.31 12.42
N HIS A 330 5.24 -14.07 12.87
CA HIS A 330 6.35 -13.26 12.37
C HIS A 330 7.70 -13.92 12.64
N ALA A 331 8.56 -13.99 11.62
CA ALA A 331 9.87 -14.60 11.63
C ALA A 331 9.90 -16.15 11.86
N ASP A 332 8.76 -16.82 11.80
CA ASP A 332 8.68 -18.28 11.85
C ASP A 332 8.99 -18.86 10.45
N ILE A 333 10.25 -19.21 10.24
CA ILE A 333 10.74 -19.77 8.96
C ILE A 333 10.13 -21.16 8.71
N ASP A 334 10.04 -22.00 9.72
CA ASP A 334 9.51 -23.36 9.61
C ASP A 334 8.00 -23.34 9.32
N GLY A 335 7.26 -22.48 9.99
CA GLY A 335 5.85 -22.22 9.71
C GLY A 335 5.63 -21.68 8.31
N LEU A 336 6.48 -20.77 7.83
CA LEU A 336 6.42 -20.23 6.47
C LEU A 336 6.68 -21.33 5.43
N ALA A 337 7.71 -22.14 5.63
CA ALA A 337 8.01 -23.28 4.76
C ALA A 337 6.86 -24.30 4.76
N SER A 338 6.30 -24.63 5.91
CA SER A 338 5.17 -25.56 6.05
C SER A 338 3.93 -25.06 5.35
N ALA A 339 3.59 -23.76 5.46
CA ALA A 339 2.46 -23.16 4.76
C ALA A 339 2.65 -23.22 3.24
N MET A 340 3.84 -22.90 2.73
CA MET A 340 4.17 -23.00 1.31
C MET A 340 4.11 -24.46 0.83
N GLN A 341 4.65 -25.41 1.57
CA GLN A 341 4.59 -26.84 1.23
C GLN A 341 3.14 -27.34 1.14
N ARG A 342 2.29 -26.94 2.09
CA ARG A 342 0.87 -27.29 2.10
C ARG A 342 0.16 -26.78 0.84
N LEU A 343 0.44 -25.54 0.44
CA LEU A 343 -0.13 -24.99 -0.79
C LEU A 343 0.53 -25.55 -2.06
N ALA A 344 1.80 -25.96 -2.02
CA ALA A 344 2.43 -26.65 -3.15
C ALA A 344 1.77 -28.01 -3.42
N ALA A 345 1.46 -28.75 -2.35
CA ALA A 345 0.89 -30.10 -2.42
C ALA A 345 -0.58 -30.15 -2.85
N ASN A 346 -1.36 -29.10 -2.59
CA ASN A 346 -2.81 -29.15 -2.67
C ASN A 346 -3.39 -28.07 -3.61
N PRO A 347 -3.62 -28.39 -4.91
CA PRO A 347 -4.22 -27.46 -5.86
C PRO A 347 -5.66 -27.09 -5.50
N GLU A 348 -6.44 -28.03 -4.97
CA GLU A 348 -7.84 -27.79 -4.57
C GLU A 348 -7.92 -26.75 -3.46
N LEU A 349 -7.02 -26.83 -2.47
CA LEU A 349 -6.93 -25.82 -1.41
C LEU A 349 -6.54 -24.43 -1.97
N ARG A 350 -5.62 -24.40 -2.95
CA ARG A 350 -5.28 -23.12 -3.60
C ARG A 350 -6.51 -22.49 -4.29
N ASP A 351 -7.28 -23.30 -4.99
CA ASP A 351 -8.47 -22.82 -5.71
C ASP A 351 -9.57 -22.37 -4.74
N GLU A 352 -9.79 -23.11 -3.66
CA GLU A 352 -10.76 -22.76 -2.61
C GLU A 352 -10.40 -21.41 -1.95
N LEU A 353 -9.20 -21.30 -1.39
CA LEU A 353 -8.74 -20.10 -0.70
C LEU A 353 -8.70 -18.88 -1.64
N GLY A 354 -8.26 -19.07 -2.88
CA GLY A 354 -8.24 -18.03 -3.91
C GLY A 354 -9.62 -17.55 -4.30
N THR A 355 -10.58 -18.47 -4.44
CA THR A 355 -11.99 -18.15 -4.76
C THR A 355 -12.64 -17.37 -3.62
N ASN A 356 -12.47 -17.82 -2.39
CA ASN A 356 -12.97 -17.13 -1.20
C ASN A 356 -12.36 -15.72 -1.09
N GLY A 357 -11.06 -15.63 -1.33
CA GLY A 357 -10.34 -14.34 -1.31
C GLY A 357 -10.83 -13.38 -2.38
N ARG A 358 -11.04 -13.84 -3.61
CA ARG A 358 -11.60 -13.02 -4.70
C ARG A 358 -12.98 -12.48 -4.32
N LYS A 359 -13.86 -13.31 -3.78
CA LYS A 359 -15.19 -12.91 -3.35
C LYS A 359 -15.14 -11.85 -2.24
N LEU A 360 -14.27 -12.03 -1.24
CA LEU A 360 -14.07 -11.08 -0.16
C LEU A 360 -13.56 -9.72 -0.68
N CYS A 361 -12.54 -9.75 -1.55
CA CYS A 361 -11.81 -8.55 -1.94
C CYS A 361 -12.52 -7.72 -3.02
N SER A 362 -13.35 -8.32 -3.87
CA SER A 362 -13.95 -7.65 -5.03
C SER A 362 -14.75 -6.40 -4.68
N LYS A 363 -15.51 -6.42 -3.58
CA LYS A 363 -16.24 -5.23 -3.10
C LYS A 363 -15.39 -4.40 -2.15
N ARG A 364 -14.71 -5.07 -1.20
CA ARG A 364 -14.01 -4.42 -0.08
C ARG A 364 -12.85 -3.53 -0.54
N PHE A 365 -12.16 -3.88 -1.63
CA PHE A 365 -11.00 -3.18 -2.16
C PHE A 365 -11.27 -2.46 -3.49
N CYS A 366 -12.54 -2.29 -3.87
CA CYS A 366 -12.90 -1.48 -5.03
C CYS A 366 -12.67 0.00 -4.74
N HIS A 367 -11.90 0.70 -5.61
CA HIS A 367 -11.57 2.11 -5.41
C HIS A 367 -12.83 3.01 -5.41
N LYS A 368 -13.85 2.68 -6.21
CA LYS A 368 -15.12 3.42 -6.24
C LYS A 368 -15.83 3.35 -4.89
N HIS A 369 -15.90 2.13 -4.31
CA HIS A 369 -16.50 1.94 -2.98
C HIS A 369 -15.70 2.65 -1.86
N MET A 370 -14.37 2.60 -1.93
CA MET A 370 -13.50 3.38 -1.04
C MET A 370 -13.83 4.89 -1.13
N THR A 371 -13.96 5.42 -2.33
CA THR A 371 -14.25 6.86 -2.53
C THR A 371 -15.64 7.23 -2.02
N GLU A 372 -16.65 6.38 -2.18
CA GLU A 372 -17.98 6.55 -1.57
C GLU A 372 -17.88 6.71 -0.05
N GLN A 373 -17.20 5.77 0.63
CA GLN A 373 -17.00 5.80 2.08
C GLN A 373 -16.23 7.06 2.54
N ILE A 374 -15.21 7.48 1.78
CA ILE A 374 -14.46 8.72 2.06
C ILE A 374 -15.41 9.94 1.98
N ARG A 375 -16.28 9.99 0.98
CA ARG A 375 -17.26 11.09 0.84
C ARG A 375 -18.29 11.11 1.96
N GLU A 376 -18.70 9.95 2.46
CA GLU A 376 -19.56 9.87 3.66
C GLU A 376 -18.87 10.44 4.90
N VAL A 377 -17.56 10.20 5.07
CA VAL A 377 -16.76 10.82 6.12
C VAL A 377 -16.75 12.35 5.96
N TYR A 378 -16.55 12.87 4.75
CA TYR A 378 -16.58 14.32 4.52
C TYR A 378 -17.93 14.93 4.87
N GLN A 379 -19.02 14.31 4.45
CA GLN A 379 -20.37 14.79 4.77
C GLN A 379 -20.63 14.83 6.28
N ARG A 380 -20.13 13.85 7.03
CA ARG A 380 -20.23 13.83 8.50
C ARG A 380 -19.42 14.94 9.15
N VAL A 381 -18.21 15.20 8.64
CA VAL A 381 -17.35 16.27 9.14
C VAL A 381 -17.98 17.63 8.89
N LEU A 382 -18.42 17.89 7.65
CA LEU A 382 -19.02 19.17 7.27
C LEU A 382 -20.36 19.47 7.99
N LYS A 383 -21.13 18.43 8.36
CA LYS A 383 -22.37 18.60 9.15
C LYS A 383 -22.12 18.91 10.63
N LYS A 384 -20.96 18.55 11.17
CA LYS A 384 -20.60 18.84 12.57
C LYS A 384 -20.08 20.27 12.77
N ASP A 385 -19.61 20.89 11.68
CA ASP A 385 -19.06 22.25 11.71
C ASP A 385 -20.12 23.33 11.33
N LEU A 386 -21.37 22.89 11.03
CA LEU A 386 -22.57 23.72 10.90
C LEU A 386 -23.37 23.76 12.22
#